data_d41527c83da97d54ff9c1d35ed0c0b06
#
_entry.id   d41527c83da97d54ff9c1d35ed0c0b06
#
_cell.length_a   1.000
_cell.length_b   1.000
_cell.length_c   1.000
_cell.angle_alpha   90.00
_cell.angle_beta   90.00
_cell.angle_gamma   90.00
#
_symmetry.space_group_name_H-M   'P 1'
#
loop_
_entity.id
_entity.type
_entity.pdbx_description
1 polymer ?
#
loop_
_entity_poly.entity_id
_entity_poly.type
_entity_poly.pdbx_seq_one_letter_code
_entity_poly.pdbx_strand_id
1 'polypeptide(L)'
;MKTLLLAGMLLAAWVTIPLLACAQEAYSKESVPEYDVSKETRFQGVIDEVKDRICPISLGVGSHFTVKVDEKVYEVHVAPVKFVKMYGAAFQRGETVEIVGVVTSFQGVDAILPREIRRGNQGLVFRDEKGRPIW
;
A
#
# COMPACT_ATOMS: atom_id res chain seq x y z
N MET A 1 81.78 9.31 19.98
CA MET A 1 80.71 10.30 19.71
C MET A 1 79.98 9.87 18.47
N LYS A 2 78.90 9.20 18.56
CA LYS A 2 78.00 8.92 17.41
C LYS A 2 76.56 9.00 17.94
N THR A 3 75.95 10.12 17.65
CA THR A 3 74.55 10.39 17.96
C THR A 3 73.65 9.63 16.96
N LEU A 4 72.92 8.67 17.47
CA LEU A 4 71.90 7.94 16.72
C LEU A 4 70.58 8.72 16.83
N LEU A 5 70.13 9.30 15.74
CA LEU A 5 68.79 9.90 15.57
C LEU A 5 67.81 8.78 15.20
N LEU A 6 66.96 8.42 16.15
CA LEU A 6 65.81 7.55 15.91
C LEU A 6 64.66 8.43 15.36
N ALA A 7 64.39 8.29 14.06
CA ALA A 7 63.21 8.84 13.44
C ALA A 7 62.03 7.97 13.71
N GLY A 8 61.17 8.42 14.62
CA GLY A 8 59.87 7.74 14.88
C GLY A 8 58.88 8.02 13.75
N MET A 9 58.54 6.97 13.03
CA MET A 9 57.55 6.97 11.94
C MET A 9 56.16 6.78 12.57
N LEU A 10 55.42 7.89 12.74
CA LEU A 10 53.99 7.86 13.14
C LEU A 10 53.16 7.41 11.97
N LEU A 11 52.73 6.15 11.97
CA LEU A 11 51.71 5.62 11.08
C LEU A 11 50.31 6.10 11.55
N ALA A 12 49.82 7.13 10.90
CA ALA A 12 48.43 7.56 11.07
C ALA A 12 47.52 6.54 10.34
N ALA A 13 46.90 5.66 11.10
CA ALA A 13 45.86 4.78 10.59
C ALA A 13 44.60 5.59 10.30
N TRP A 14 44.33 5.84 9.04
CA TRP A 14 43.06 6.40 8.58
C TRP A 14 41.98 5.32 8.72
N VAL A 15 41.16 5.44 9.76
CA VAL A 15 39.95 4.63 9.90
C VAL A 15 38.92 5.20 8.95
N THR A 16 38.78 4.58 7.79
CA THR A 16 37.65 4.87 6.90
C THR A 16 36.40 4.21 7.48
N ILE A 17 35.57 5.02 8.15
CA ILE A 17 34.23 4.60 8.55
C ILE A 17 33.40 4.53 7.27
N PRO A 18 32.90 3.35 6.86
CA PRO A 18 31.94 3.31 5.78
C PRO A 18 30.69 4.03 6.27
N LEU A 19 30.37 5.18 5.66
CA LEU A 19 29.03 5.75 5.73
C LEU A 19 28.10 4.67 5.18
N LEU A 20 27.40 3.95 6.08
CA LEU A 20 26.18 3.28 5.69
C LEU A 20 25.22 4.40 5.24
N ALA A 21 25.20 4.65 3.94
CA ALA A 21 24.12 5.37 3.32
C ALA A 21 22.88 4.51 3.59
N CYS A 22 22.09 4.88 4.61
CA CYS A 22 20.69 4.50 4.66
C CYS A 22 20.11 4.98 3.33
N ALA A 23 19.96 4.06 2.39
CA ALA A 23 19.08 4.28 1.26
C ALA A 23 17.69 4.47 1.87
N GLN A 24 17.35 5.73 2.15
CA GLN A 24 15.96 6.12 2.23
C GLN A 24 15.43 5.80 0.85
N GLU A 25 14.70 4.70 0.76
CA GLU A 25 13.84 4.46 -0.37
C GLU A 25 13.02 5.73 -0.52
N ALA A 26 13.40 6.55 -1.48
CA ALA A 26 12.62 7.70 -1.88
C ALA A 26 11.29 7.09 -2.28
N TYR A 27 10.29 7.22 -1.41
CA TYR A 27 8.91 6.89 -1.69
C TYR A 27 8.57 7.69 -2.94
N SER A 28 8.68 7.03 -4.10
CA SER A 28 8.32 7.65 -5.36
C SER A 28 6.88 8.07 -5.17
N LYS A 29 6.63 9.36 -5.29
CA LYS A 29 5.30 9.96 -5.21
C LYS A 29 4.56 9.54 -6.47
N GLU A 30 4.30 8.23 -6.56
CA GLU A 30 3.43 7.69 -7.59
C GLU A 30 2.09 8.38 -7.41
N SER A 31 1.63 9.03 -8.46
CA SER A 31 0.38 9.77 -8.40
C SER A 31 -0.74 8.82 -8.01
N VAL A 32 -1.47 9.17 -6.94
CA VAL A 32 -2.67 8.42 -6.55
C VAL A 32 -3.61 8.37 -7.75
N PRO A 33 -4.05 7.18 -8.18
CA PRO A 33 -4.94 7.06 -9.32
C PRO A 33 -6.24 7.84 -9.10
N GLU A 34 -6.68 8.54 -10.13
CA GLU A 34 -7.96 9.23 -10.11
C GLU A 34 -9.11 8.23 -10.22
N TYR A 35 -10.18 8.48 -9.47
CA TYR A 35 -11.39 7.67 -9.52
C TYR A 35 -12.35 8.22 -10.58
N ASP A 36 -12.47 7.51 -11.70
CA ASP A 36 -13.37 7.88 -12.78
C ASP A 36 -14.68 7.07 -12.69
N VAL A 37 -15.74 7.71 -12.23
CA VAL A 37 -17.06 7.06 -12.04
C VAL A 37 -17.63 6.49 -13.34
N SER A 38 -17.22 7.01 -14.49
CA SER A 38 -17.67 6.49 -15.80
C SER A 38 -17.11 5.10 -16.12
N LYS A 39 -16.05 4.70 -15.42
CA LYS A 39 -15.37 3.40 -15.56
C LYS A 39 -15.75 2.39 -14.47
N GLU A 40 -16.74 2.71 -13.64
CA GLU A 40 -17.20 1.78 -12.63
C GLU A 40 -17.66 0.46 -13.24
N THR A 41 -17.22 -0.62 -12.62
CA THR A 41 -17.59 -1.99 -12.97
C THR A 41 -17.95 -2.75 -11.70
N ARG A 42 -18.78 -3.76 -11.86
CA ARG A 42 -19.19 -4.65 -10.78
C ARG A 42 -18.37 -5.93 -10.86
N PHE A 43 -17.79 -6.30 -9.73
CA PHE A 43 -16.99 -7.51 -9.58
C PHE A 43 -17.62 -8.39 -8.50
N GLN A 44 -17.56 -9.69 -8.69
CA GLN A 44 -17.90 -10.67 -7.66
C GLN A 44 -16.74 -11.65 -7.53
N GLY A 45 -16.32 -11.90 -6.30
CA GLY A 45 -15.20 -12.81 -6.06
C GLY A 45 -15.08 -13.20 -4.60
N VAL A 46 -14.06 -14.00 -4.33
CA VAL A 46 -13.73 -14.49 -2.99
C VAL A 46 -12.44 -13.86 -2.52
N ILE A 47 -12.41 -13.38 -1.28
CA ILE A 47 -11.22 -12.81 -0.66
C ILE A 47 -10.21 -13.93 -0.40
N ASP A 48 -8.99 -13.76 -0.93
CA ASP A 48 -7.91 -14.71 -0.73
C ASP A 48 -6.96 -14.30 0.40
N GLU A 49 -6.60 -13.02 0.49
CA GLU A 49 -5.72 -12.50 1.53
C GLU A 49 -6.20 -11.13 2.00
N VAL A 50 -6.07 -10.85 3.29
CA VAL A 50 -6.32 -9.51 3.86
C VAL A 50 -5.05 -9.01 4.51
N LYS A 51 -4.67 -7.75 4.24
CA LYS A 51 -3.49 -7.13 4.82
C LYS A 51 -3.64 -5.63 5.01
N ASP A 52 -3.06 -5.14 6.10
CA ASP A 52 -2.95 -3.71 6.37
C ASP A 52 -1.52 -3.28 6.04
N ARG A 53 -1.38 -2.22 5.24
CA ARG A 53 -0.07 -1.68 4.87
C ARG A 53 -0.13 -0.18 4.62
N ILE A 54 1.03 0.49 4.67
CA ILE A 54 1.12 1.89 4.29
C ILE A 54 0.73 2.02 2.81
N CYS A 55 -0.21 2.93 2.55
CA CYS A 55 -0.77 3.15 1.23
C CYS A 55 -1.00 4.63 0.96
N PRO A 56 -0.49 5.17 -0.16
CA PRO A 56 -0.71 6.57 -0.52
C PRO A 56 -2.18 6.92 -0.72
N ILE A 57 -2.98 5.98 -1.21
CA ILE A 57 -4.42 6.17 -1.45
C ILE A 57 -5.16 6.43 -0.12
N SER A 58 -4.73 5.75 0.95
CA SER A 58 -5.31 5.89 2.29
C SER A 58 -4.65 6.99 3.13
N LEU A 59 -3.61 7.64 2.62
CA LEU A 59 -2.79 8.63 3.34
C LEU A 59 -2.25 8.10 4.69
N GLY A 60 -1.91 6.82 4.74
CA GLY A 60 -1.42 6.14 5.94
C GLY A 60 -1.59 4.64 5.83
N VAL A 61 -1.86 3.97 6.96
CA VAL A 61 -2.12 2.53 6.95
C VAL A 61 -3.51 2.27 6.38
N GLY A 62 -3.54 1.66 5.19
CA GLY A 62 -4.75 1.26 4.50
C GLY A 62 -5.06 -0.23 4.69
N SER A 63 -6.34 -0.56 4.70
CA SER A 63 -6.82 -1.92 4.62
C SER A 63 -6.90 -2.36 3.17
N HIS A 64 -6.34 -3.52 2.88
CA HIS A 64 -6.30 -4.11 1.56
C HIS A 64 -6.71 -5.58 1.63
N PHE A 65 -7.23 -6.07 0.53
CA PHE A 65 -7.34 -7.52 0.32
C PHE A 65 -7.13 -7.87 -1.15
N THR A 66 -6.73 -9.10 -1.40
CA THR A 66 -6.76 -9.67 -2.74
C THR A 66 -8.07 -10.40 -2.96
N VAL A 67 -8.65 -10.23 -4.14
CA VAL A 67 -9.89 -10.90 -4.54
C VAL A 67 -9.66 -11.63 -5.85
N LYS A 68 -10.10 -12.88 -5.91
CA LYS A 68 -10.10 -13.66 -7.13
C LYS A 68 -11.46 -13.49 -7.81
N VAL A 69 -11.43 -12.94 -9.01
CA VAL A 69 -12.58 -12.77 -9.90
C VAL A 69 -12.30 -13.61 -11.14
N ASP A 70 -13.04 -14.69 -11.32
CA ASP A 70 -12.75 -15.72 -12.32
C ASP A 70 -11.30 -16.26 -12.17
N GLU A 71 -10.45 -16.10 -13.17
CA GLU A 71 -9.04 -16.52 -13.12
C GLU A 71 -8.07 -15.38 -12.79
N LYS A 72 -8.58 -14.16 -12.58
CA LYS A 72 -7.77 -12.97 -12.33
C LYS A 72 -7.80 -12.58 -10.87
N VAL A 73 -6.64 -12.18 -10.34
CA VAL A 73 -6.49 -11.67 -8.98
C VAL A 73 -6.31 -10.15 -9.04
N TYR A 74 -7.08 -9.44 -8.22
CA TYR A 74 -6.98 -8.00 -8.06
C TYR A 74 -6.63 -7.65 -6.62
N GLU A 75 -5.85 -6.59 -6.43
CA GLU A 75 -5.68 -5.98 -5.12
C GLU A 75 -6.73 -4.89 -4.92
N VAL A 76 -7.48 -4.96 -3.83
CA VAL A 76 -8.50 -3.97 -3.49
C VAL A 76 -7.95 -3.03 -2.43
N HIS A 77 -7.88 -1.75 -2.75
CA HIS A 77 -7.48 -0.68 -1.83
C HIS A 77 -8.73 -0.11 -1.16
N VAL A 78 -9.07 -0.63 0.01
CA VAL A 78 -10.37 -0.36 0.64
C VAL A 78 -10.47 1.06 1.19
N ALA A 79 -9.79 1.35 2.29
CA ALA A 79 -9.86 2.62 3.02
C ALA A 79 -8.80 2.61 4.15
N PRO A 80 -8.58 3.73 4.85
CA PRO A 80 -7.76 3.72 6.05
C PRO A 80 -8.26 2.70 7.08
N VAL A 81 -7.34 1.97 7.72
CA VAL A 81 -7.67 0.93 8.71
C VAL A 81 -8.55 1.48 9.82
N LYS A 82 -8.32 2.72 10.26
CA LYS A 82 -9.14 3.37 11.29
C LYS A 82 -10.60 3.51 10.86
N PHE A 83 -10.82 3.90 9.60
CA PHE A 83 -12.16 4.01 9.02
C PHE A 83 -12.85 2.66 8.97
N VAL A 84 -12.17 1.64 8.43
CA VAL A 84 -12.70 0.27 8.33
C VAL A 84 -13.11 -0.28 9.71
N LYS A 85 -12.25 -0.09 10.72
CA LYS A 85 -12.54 -0.54 12.10
C LYS A 85 -13.70 0.21 12.75
N MET A 86 -13.80 1.51 12.53
CA MET A 86 -14.86 2.35 13.11
C MET A 86 -16.26 1.90 12.63
N TYR A 87 -16.36 1.45 11.39
CA TYR A 87 -17.63 0.97 10.82
C TYR A 87 -17.84 -0.54 10.94
N GLY A 88 -16.98 -1.25 11.68
CA GLY A 88 -17.07 -2.70 11.83
C GLY A 88 -16.95 -3.45 10.50
N ALA A 89 -16.23 -2.87 9.55
CA ALA A 89 -16.14 -3.36 8.17
C ALA A 89 -14.91 -4.26 7.93
N ALA A 90 -14.39 -4.92 8.97
CA ALA A 90 -13.25 -5.82 8.81
C ALA A 90 -13.60 -6.98 7.86
N PHE A 91 -12.72 -7.20 6.88
CA PHE A 91 -12.84 -8.29 5.91
C PHE A 91 -12.04 -9.50 6.35
N GLN A 92 -12.45 -10.69 5.90
CA GLN A 92 -11.77 -11.94 6.21
C GLN A 92 -11.55 -12.77 4.95
N ARG A 93 -10.50 -13.57 4.96
CA ARG A 93 -10.23 -14.56 3.92
C ARG A 93 -11.42 -15.52 3.79
N GLY A 94 -11.78 -15.84 2.56
CA GLY A 94 -12.87 -16.75 2.24
C GLY A 94 -14.25 -16.10 2.13
N GLU A 95 -14.38 -14.81 2.47
CA GLU A 95 -15.63 -14.09 2.26
C GLU A 95 -15.89 -13.86 0.77
N THR A 96 -17.14 -14.07 0.36
CA THR A 96 -17.62 -13.67 -0.96
C THR A 96 -18.05 -12.20 -0.90
N VAL A 97 -17.54 -11.41 -1.82
CA VAL A 97 -17.84 -9.98 -1.92
C VAL A 97 -18.28 -9.60 -3.32
N GLU A 98 -19.18 -8.63 -3.40
CA GLU A 98 -19.52 -7.88 -4.60
C GLU A 98 -18.96 -6.48 -4.47
N ILE A 99 -18.21 -6.03 -5.46
CA ILE A 99 -17.50 -4.75 -5.43
C ILE A 99 -17.97 -3.90 -6.60
N VAL A 100 -18.41 -2.69 -6.32
CA VAL A 100 -18.56 -1.65 -7.33
C VAL A 100 -17.36 -0.72 -7.24
N GLY A 101 -16.59 -0.62 -8.30
CA GLY A 101 -15.36 0.16 -8.28
C GLY A 101 -14.70 0.28 -9.64
N VAL A 102 -13.54 0.90 -9.66
CA VAL A 102 -12.74 1.18 -10.86
C VAL A 102 -11.46 0.34 -10.81
N VAL A 103 -11.15 -0.32 -11.93
CA VAL A 103 -9.83 -0.97 -12.11
C VAL A 103 -8.81 0.07 -12.55
N THR A 104 -7.67 0.05 -11.92
CA THR A 104 -6.51 0.85 -12.28
C THR A 104 -5.24 0.05 -12.13
N SER A 105 -4.16 0.47 -12.78
CA SER A 105 -2.83 -0.04 -12.48
C SER A 105 -2.21 0.85 -11.40
N PHE A 106 -1.78 0.25 -10.30
CA PHE A 106 -1.13 0.95 -9.21
C PHE A 106 0.04 0.14 -8.68
N GLN A 107 1.22 0.75 -8.63
CA GLN A 107 2.47 0.07 -8.23
C GLN A 107 2.73 -1.24 -9.01
N GLY A 108 2.42 -1.23 -10.31
CA GLY A 108 2.63 -2.38 -11.19
C GLY A 108 1.65 -3.54 -11.03
N VAL A 109 0.59 -3.38 -10.23
CA VAL A 109 -0.44 -4.39 -9.97
C VAL A 109 -1.81 -3.88 -10.43
N ASP A 110 -2.64 -4.78 -10.94
CA ASP A 110 -4.05 -4.46 -11.21
C ASP A 110 -4.78 -4.29 -9.87
N ALA A 111 -5.27 -3.09 -9.64
CA ALA A 111 -5.93 -2.70 -8.41
C ALA A 111 -7.39 -2.30 -8.66
N ILE A 112 -8.25 -2.58 -7.69
CA ILE A 112 -9.61 -2.07 -7.64
C ILE A 112 -9.67 -0.97 -6.57
N LEU A 113 -10.16 0.20 -6.97
CA LEU A 113 -10.59 1.24 -6.05
C LEU A 113 -12.09 1.09 -5.82
N PRO A 114 -12.54 0.62 -4.66
CA PRO A 114 -13.95 0.37 -4.43
C PRO A 114 -14.70 1.67 -4.09
N ARG A 115 -15.90 1.83 -4.62
CA ARG A 115 -16.88 2.78 -4.11
C ARG A 115 -17.80 2.11 -3.09
N GLU A 116 -18.24 0.90 -3.40
CA GLU A 116 -19.10 0.10 -2.53
C GLU A 116 -18.60 -1.34 -2.52
N ILE A 117 -18.65 -1.97 -1.35
CA ILE A 117 -18.40 -3.40 -1.18
C ILE A 117 -19.60 -3.99 -0.45
N ARG A 118 -20.17 -5.03 -1.03
CA ARG A 118 -21.29 -5.78 -0.46
C ARG A 118 -20.84 -7.17 -0.06
N ARG A 119 -21.14 -7.56 1.19
CA ARG A 119 -20.96 -8.92 1.68
C ARG A 119 -22.24 -9.39 2.35
N GLY A 120 -22.85 -10.46 1.86
CA GLY A 120 -24.16 -10.88 2.30
C GLY A 120 -25.17 -9.72 2.22
N ASN A 121 -25.84 -9.41 3.32
CA ASN A 121 -26.81 -8.33 3.42
C ASN A 121 -26.20 -6.95 3.81
N GLN A 122 -24.89 -6.90 4.03
CA GLN A 122 -24.20 -5.67 4.44
C GLN A 122 -23.62 -4.95 3.22
N GLY A 123 -24.04 -3.70 2.99
CA GLY A 123 -23.43 -2.78 2.04
C GLY A 123 -22.53 -1.79 2.75
N LEU A 124 -21.30 -1.63 2.28
CA LEU A 124 -20.28 -0.75 2.83
C LEU A 124 -19.89 0.26 1.77
N VAL A 125 -20.06 1.54 2.05
CA VAL A 125 -19.74 2.63 1.12
C VAL A 125 -18.41 3.26 1.53
N PHE A 126 -17.52 3.46 0.58
CA PHE A 126 -16.17 4.04 0.78
C PHE A 126 -15.97 5.32 -0.02
N ARG A 127 -16.79 5.58 -1.02
CA ARG A 127 -16.76 6.81 -1.83
C ARG A 127 -18.15 7.29 -2.11
N ASP A 128 -18.29 8.62 -2.28
CA ASP A 128 -19.54 9.23 -2.68
C ASP A 128 -19.86 8.97 -4.16
N GLU A 129 -20.99 9.48 -4.63
CA GLU A 129 -21.46 9.34 -6.03
C GLU A 129 -20.52 9.99 -7.07
N LYS A 130 -19.63 10.88 -6.63
CA LYS A 130 -18.60 11.51 -7.46
C LYS A 130 -17.26 10.81 -7.39
N GLY A 131 -17.18 9.67 -6.69
CA GLY A 131 -15.95 8.90 -6.51
C GLY A 131 -14.99 9.45 -5.46
N ARG A 132 -15.39 10.46 -4.68
CA ARG A 132 -14.55 11.06 -3.65
C ARG A 132 -14.56 10.19 -2.39
N PRO A 133 -13.40 9.94 -1.75
CA PRO A 133 -13.33 9.24 -0.46
C PRO A 133 -14.22 9.90 0.60
N ILE A 134 -14.85 9.08 1.45
CA ILE A 134 -15.67 9.56 2.57
C ILE A 134 -15.00 9.37 3.93
N TRP A 135 -13.70 9.06 3.96
CA TRP A 135 -12.84 9.00 5.14
C TRP A 135 -11.97 10.24 5.33
#